data_d142a8c9ca3d1dc8f1c4ebdbe4a0cef3
#
_entry.id   d142a8c9ca3d1dc8f1c4ebdbe4a0cef3
#
_cell.length_a   1.000
_cell.length_b   1.000
_cell.length_c   1.000
_cell.angle_alpha   90.00
_cell.angle_beta   90.00
_cell.angle_gamma   90.00
#
_symmetry.space_group_name_H-M   'P 1'
#
loop_
_entity.id
_entity.type
_entity.pdbx_description
1 polymer ?
#
loop_
_entity_poly.entity_id
_entity_poly.type
_entity_poly.pdbx_seq_one_letter_code
_entity_poly.pdbx_strand_id
1 'polypeptide(L)'
;LFSSVVPKIYKNINRFLMKKKFLCYEIKSLPLRKIINIKVDSFKQLGSDRIANAIGAFLLFKTNCLIVDFGTATTFDIVKKPGIYIGGVIAPGVKLSIMNLNRHTSALPFFELKINSKSYGTNTKDALNAGFLWGYQGLINNIIKKITGNSKIKYKIILTGGYADFFKKFVINNPIIDENI
;
A
#
# COMPACT_ATOMS: atom_id res chain seq x y z
N LEU A 1 1.63 17.57 -9.73
CA LEU A 1 1.78 16.18 -10.12
C LEU A 1 0.59 15.37 -9.59
N PHE A 2 0.06 14.46 -10.41
CA PHE A 2 -1.06 13.60 -10.05
C PHE A 2 -0.66 12.13 -10.16
N SER A 3 -1.14 11.36 -9.19
CA SER A 3 -1.22 9.91 -9.26
C SER A 3 -2.68 9.51 -9.10
N SER A 4 -3.34 9.05 -10.16
CA SER A 4 -4.75 8.67 -10.10
C SER A 4 -4.99 7.35 -10.81
N VAL A 5 -5.68 6.46 -10.13
CA VAL A 5 -6.18 5.20 -10.68
C VAL A 5 -7.63 5.31 -11.16
N VAL A 6 -8.26 6.50 -11.04
CA VAL A 6 -9.66 6.75 -11.45
C VAL A 6 -9.68 7.80 -12.57
N PRO A 7 -9.72 7.41 -13.85
CA PRO A 7 -9.59 8.33 -14.99
C PRO A 7 -10.65 9.44 -15.04
N LYS A 8 -11.89 9.17 -14.61
CA LYS A 8 -12.98 10.16 -14.60
C LYS A 8 -12.72 11.27 -13.61
N ILE A 9 -12.25 10.93 -12.39
CA ILE A 9 -11.93 11.90 -11.35
C ILE A 9 -10.73 12.74 -11.80
N TYR A 10 -9.68 12.11 -12.31
CA TYR A 10 -8.52 12.79 -12.87
C TYR A 10 -8.90 13.83 -13.93
N LYS A 11 -9.71 13.45 -14.93
CA LYS A 11 -10.15 14.37 -15.98
C LYS A 11 -10.88 15.61 -15.44
N ASN A 12 -11.74 15.43 -14.44
CA ASN A 12 -12.49 16.53 -13.83
C ASN A 12 -11.57 17.48 -13.05
N ILE A 13 -10.70 16.93 -12.21
CA ILE A 13 -9.74 17.72 -11.43
C ILE A 13 -8.77 18.45 -12.37
N ASN A 14 -8.22 17.76 -13.36
CA ASN A 14 -7.30 18.34 -14.33
C ASN A 14 -7.94 19.53 -15.07
N ARG A 15 -9.19 19.35 -15.56
CA ARG A 15 -9.94 20.46 -16.22
C ARG A 15 -10.14 21.65 -15.30
N PHE A 16 -10.48 21.43 -14.04
CA PHE A 16 -10.66 22.51 -13.04
C PHE A 16 -9.34 23.26 -12.81
N LEU A 17 -8.23 22.53 -12.59
CA LEU A 17 -6.93 23.13 -12.32
C LEU A 17 -6.35 23.86 -13.53
N MET A 18 -6.54 23.32 -14.73
CA MET A 18 -6.14 24.02 -15.98
C MET A 18 -6.89 25.35 -16.16
N LYS A 19 -8.20 25.41 -15.83
CA LYS A 19 -8.96 26.67 -15.80
C LYS A 19 -8.38 27.69 -14.81
N LYS A 20 -7.75 27.21 -13.73
CA LYS A 20 -7.05 28.04 -12.74
C LYS A 20 -5.58 28.30 -13.11
N LYS A 21 -5.15 27.98 -14.34
CA LYS A 21 -3.79 28.15 -14.86
C LYS A 21 -2.71 27.31 -14.14
N PHE A 22 -3.09 26.23 -13.46
CA PHE A 22 -2.12 25.28 -12.90
C PHE A 22 -1.66 24.30 -13.97
N LEU A 23 -0.34 24.07 -14.06
CA LEU A 23 0.22 23.00 -14.87
C LEU A 23 0.05 21.65 -14.15
N CYS A 24 -0.63 20.73 -14.79
CA CYS A 24 -0.96 19.42 -14.23
C CYS A 24 -0.32 18.31 -15.06
N TYR A 25 0.43 17.45 -14.39
CA TYR A 25 1.07 16.30 -15.00
C TYR A 25 0.61 15.01 -14.31
N GLU A 26 0.22 14.04 -15.08
CA GLU A 26 -0.02 12.67 -14.59
C GLU A 26 1.31 11.93 -14.54
N ILE A 27 1.55 11.20 -13.46
CA ILE A 27 2.86 10.59 -13.21
C ILE A 27 3.34 9.68 -14.36
N LYS A 28 2.42 8.93 -14.98
CA LYS A 28 2.76 8.06 -16.12
C LYS A 28 3.13 8.81 -17.41
N SER A 29 2.78 10.10 -17.51
CA SER A 29 3.17 10.95 -18.65
C SER A 29 4.58 11.50 -18.56
N LEU A 30 5.23 11.34 -17.41
CA LEU A 30 6.58 11.83 -17.17
C LEU A 30 7.63 10.85 -17.76
N PRO A 31 8.85 11.33 -18.06
CA PRO A 31 9.97 10.51 -18.49
C PRO A 31 10.53 9.67 -17.34
N LEU A 32 9.73 8.73 -16.81
CA LEU A 32 10.02 7.95 -15.60
C LEU A 32 11.35 7.21 -15.66
N ARG A 33 11.79 6.82 -16.86
CA ARG A 33 13.08 6.11 -17.06
C ARG A 33 14.30 6.91 -16.57
N LYS A 34 14.17 8.24 -16.43
CA LYS A 34 15.23 9.10 -15.87
C LYS A 34 15.28 9.05 -14.34
N ILE A 35 14.22 8.54 -13.70
CA ILE A 35 14.04 8.53 -12.24
C ILE A 35 14.12 7.11 -11.71
N ILE A 36 13.36 6.20 -12.33
CA ILE A 36 13.25 4.81 -11.90
C ILE A 36 13.13 3.89 -13.12
N ASN A 37 13.80 2.73 -13.08
CA ASN A 37 13.69 1.71 -14.10
C ASN A 37 12.59 0.72 -13.71
N ILE A 38 11.50 0.66 -14.49
CA ILE A 38 10.35 -0.20 -14.21
C ILE A 38 10.47 -1.49 -15.01
N LYS A 39 10.69 -2.61 -14.32
CA LYS A 39 10.80 -3.96 -14.88
C LYS A 39 9.58 -4.79 -14.51
N VAL A 40 8.50 -4.60 -15.26
CA VAL A 40 7.25 -5.37 -15.15
C VAL A 40 6.76 -5.75 -16.55
N ASP A 41 5.99 -6.82 -16.66
CA ASP A 41 5.48 -7.33 -17.95
C ASP A 41 4.57 -6.32 -18.65
N SER A 42 3.76 -5.60 -17.90
CA SER A 42 2.83 -4.60 -18.42
C SER A 42 2.85 -3.30 -17.63
N PHE A 43 3.55 -2.30 -18.14
CA PHE A 43 3.55 -0.94 -17.56
C PHE A 43 2.15 -0.30 -17.53
N LYS A 44 1.28 -0.62 -18.52
CA LYS A 44 -0.08 -0.06 -18.58
C LYS A 44 -0.94 -0.50 -17.40
N GLN A 45 -0.73 -1.72 -16.90
CA GLN A 45 -1.48 -2.28 -15.77
C GLN A 45 -0.94 -1.83 -14.39
N LEU A 46 0.26 -1.27 -14.33
CA LEU A 46 0.82 -0.79 -13.06
C LEU A 46 0.08 0.48 -12.60
N GLY A 47 -0.43 0.50 -11.39
CA GLY A 47 -1.10 1.66 -10.78
C GLY A 47 -0.16 2.86 -10.67
N SER A 48 -0.69 4.06 -10.90
CA SER A 48 0.08 5.30 -10.79
C SER A 48 0.51 5.58 -9.34
N ASP A 49 -0.31 5.18 -8.37
CA ASP A 49 -0.04 5.21 -6.94
C ASP A 49 1.19 4.37 -6.57
N ARG A 50 1.28 3.16 -7.08
CA ARG A 50 2.43 2.26 -6.87
C ARG A 50 3.72 2.82 -7.46
N ILE A 51 3.62 3.48 -8.62
CA ILE A 51 4.77 4.18 -9.23
C ILE A 51 5.21 5.35 -8.35
N ALA A 52 4.26 6.14 -7.83
CA ALA A 52 4.56 7.26 -6.95
C ALA A 52 5.28 6.79 -5.68
N ASN A 53 4.73 5.77 -5.01
CA ASN A 53 5.31 5.17 -3.80
C ASN A 53 6.74 4.66 -4.08
N ALA A 54 6.95 3.98 -5.20
CA ALA A 54 8.27 3.46 -5.57
C ALA A 54 9.31 4.57 -5.81
N ILE A 55 8.92 5.64 -6.50
CA ILE A 55 9.77 6.80 -6.76
C ILE A 55 10.10 7.52 -5.44
N GLY A 56 9.09 7.83 -4.63
CA GLY A 56 9.27 8.49 -3.34
C GLY A 56 10.23 7.73 -2.44
N ALA A 57 9.96 6.43 -2.26
CA ALA A 57 10.81 5.57 -1.44
C ALA A 57 12.27 5.51 -1.94
N PHE A 58 12.47 5.38 -3.25
CA PHE A 58 13.83 5.33 -3.79
C PHE A 58 14.58 6.66 -3.67
N LEU A 59 13.93 7.78 -3.95
CA LEU A 59 14.56 9.10 -3.87
C LEU A 59 14.93 9.47 -2.43
N LEU A 60 14.09 9.11 -1.46
CA LEU A 60 14.34 9.39 -0.05
C LEU A 60 15.42 8.49 0.57
N PHE A 61 15.35 7.20 0.29
CA PHE A 61 16.19 6.23 1.01
C PHE A 61 17.39 5.70 0.22
N LYS A 62 17.37 5.80 -1.11
CA LYS A 62 18.46 5.38 -2.02
C LYS A 62 18.99 3.96 -1.74
N THR A 63 18.11 3.07 -1.27
CA THR A 63 18.43 1.69 -0.91
C THR A 63 17.38 0.73 -1.48
N ASN A 64 17.53 -0.57 -1.22
CA ASN A 64 16.48 -1.52 -1.51
C ASN A 64 15.30 -1.27 -0.57
N CYS A 65 14.11 -1.06 -1.11
CA CYS A 65 12.90 -0.75 -0.36
C CYS A 65 11.81 -1.78 -0.63
N LEU A 66 11.06 -2.12 0.41
CA LEU A 66 9.78 -2.81 0.35
C LEU A 66 8.75 -1.87 0.96
N ILE A 67 7.88 -1.32 0.12
CA ILE A 67 6.85 -0.38 0.51
C ILE A 67 5.56 -1.17 0.74
N VAL A 68 4.92 -0.98 1.90
CA VAL A 68 3.60 -1.53 2.21
C VAL A 68 2.64 -0.37 2.35
N ASP A 69 1.72 -0.25 1.39
CA ASP A 69 0.71 0.81 1.36
C ASP A 69 -0.66 0.24 1.79
N PHE A 70 -1.21 0.80 2.86
CA PHE A 70 -2.52 0.46 3.42
C PHE A 70 -3.62 1.36 2.84
N GLY A 71 -3.86 1.23 1.53
CA GLY A 71 -4.90 1.94 0.80
C GLY A 71 -6.21 1.16 0.65
N THR A 72 -6.93 1.38 -0.46
CA THR A 72 -8.10 0.59 -0.85
C THR A 72 -7.76 -0.88 -1.02
N ALA A 73 -6.61 -1.17 -1.61
CA ALA A 73 -5.91 -2.45 -1.50
C ALA A 73 -4.70 -2.28 -0.58
N THR A 74 -4.21 -3.37 -0.01
CA THR A 74 -2.89 -3.38 0.64
C THR A 74 -1.87 -3.81 -0.39
N THR A 75 -0.97 -2.90 -0.79
CA THR A 75 0.05 -3.20 -1.80
C THR A 75 1.44 -3.36 -1.18
N PHE A 76 2.25 -4.18 -1.81
CA PHE A 76 3.65 -4.42 -1.45
C PHE A 76 4.50 -4.16 -2.69
N ASP A 77 5.28 -3.10 -2.69
CA ASP A 77 6.05 -2.65 -3.84
C ASP A 77 7.54 -2.80 -3.59
N ILE A 78 8.25 -3.40 -4.56
CA ILE A 78 9.65 -3.77 -4.40
C ILE A 78 10.52 -2.89 -5.30
N VAL A 79 11.41 -2.14 -4.67
CA VAL A 79 12.41 -1.31 -5.36
C VAL A 79 13.80 -1.77 -4.97
N LYS A 80 14.63 -2.09 -5.96
CA LYS A 80 16.05 -2.44 -5.78
C LYS A 80 16.96 -1.29 -6.20
N LYS A 81 18.13 -1.19 -5.58
CA LYS A 81 19.22 -0.33 -6.08
C LYS A 81 19.61 -0.76 -7.51
N PRO A 82 19.95 0.19 -8.37
CA PRO A 82 20.01 1.65 -8.23
C PRO A 82 18.71 2.37 -8.68
N GLY A 83 17.54 1.93 -8.25
CA GLY A 83 16.24 2.48 -8.64
C GLY A 83 15.53 1.61 -9.67
N ILE A 84 15.39 0.32 -9.36
CA ILE A 84 14.71 -0.65 -10.20
C ILE A 84 13.44 -1.13 -9.49
N TYR A 85 12.28 -0.76 -10.00
CA TYR A 85 11.02 -1.34 -9.59
C TYR A 85 10.84 -2.71 -10.26
N ILE A 86 10.66 -3.75 -9.47
CA ILE A 86 10.62 -5.13 -9.97
C ILE A 86 9.25 -5.81 -9.83
N GLY A 87 8.25 -5.07 -9.34
CA GLY A 87 6.91 -5.61 -9.11
C GLY A 87 6.50 -5.59 -7.66
N GLY A 88 5.52 -6.39 -7.31
CA GLY A 88 5.00 -6.43 -5.95
C GLY A 88 3.81 -7.36 -5.79
N VAL A 89 3.13 -7.26 -4.64
CA VAL A 89 1.95 -8.04 -4.29
C VAL A 89 0.78 -7.10 -4.06
N ILE A 90 -0.43 -7.54 -4.37
CA ILE A 90 -1.68 -6.83 -4.07
C ILE A 90 -2.54 -7.75 -3.21
N ALA A 91 -2.93 -7.28 -2.05
CA ALA A 91 -3.82 -7.97 -1.13
C ALA A 91 -5.07 -7.11 -0.86
N PRO A 92 -6.14 -7.68 -0.31
CA PRO A 92 -7.31 -6.91 0.07
C PRO A 92 -6.96 -5.80 1.06
N GLY A 93 -7.56 -4.62 0.92
CA GLY A 93 -7.40 -3.53 1.88
C GLY A 93 -8.21 -3.77 3.15
N VAL A 94 -7.68 -3.36 4.30
CA VAL A 94 -8.29 -3.59 5.62
C VAL A 94 -9.71 -3.05 5.68
N LYS A 95 -9.88 -1.76 5.40
CA LYS A 95 -11.19 -1.09 5.46
C LYS A 95 -12.19 -1.69 4.47
N LEU A 96 -11.72 -1.98 3.25
CA LEU A 96 -12.57 -2.57 2.22
C LEU A 96 -13.05 -3.96 2.63
N SER A 97 -12.20 -4.78 3.22
CA SER A 97 -12.56 -6.12 3.69
C SER A 97 -13.57 -6.08 4.81
N ILE A 98 -13.41 -5.18 5.79
CA ILE A 98 -14.40 -4.97 6.87
C ILE A 98 -15.75 -4.56 6.29
N MET A 99 -15.77 -3.59 5.38
CA MET A 99 -17.00 -3.10 4.75
C MET A 99 -17.68 -4.19 3.92
N ASN A 100 -16.93 -4.97 3.15
CA ASN A 100 -17.48 -6.03 2.31
C ASN A 100 -18.05 -7.16 3.16
N LEU A 101 -17.39 -7.55 4.25
CA LEU A 101 -17.90 -8.57 5.15
C LEU A 101 -19.25 -8.15 5.76
N ASN A 102 -19.36 -6.92 6.24
CA ASN A 102 -20.62 -6.38 6.75
C ASN A 102 -21.72 -6.31 5.67
N ARG A 103 -21.39 -5.89 4.43
CA ARG A 103 -22.38 -5.75 3.35
C ARG A 103 -22.92 -7.09 2.84
N HIS A 104 -22.10 -8.14 2.85
CA HIS A 104 -22.44 -9.43 2.26
C HIS A 104 -22.84 -10.48 3.29
N THR A 105 -23.05 -10.10 4.56
CA THR A 105 -23.53 -10.98 5.62
C THR A 105 -24.67 -10.31 6.38
N SER A 106 -25.71 -11.08 6.72
CA SER A 106 -26.88 -10.56 7.44
C SER A 106 -26.64 -10.35 8.94
N ALA A 107 -25.66 -11.05 9.51
CA ALA A 107 -25.48 -11.12 10.97
C ALA A 107 -24.18 -10.45 11.46
N LEU A 108 -23.25 -10.07 10.58
CA LEU A 108 -21.98 -9.49 10.99
C LEU A 108 -22.05 -7.95 10.99
N PRO A 109 -21.93 -7.31 12.16
CA PRO A 109 -22.01 -5.86 12.26
C PRO A 109 -20.77 -5.19 11.70
N PHE A 110 -20.91 -3.94 11.24
CA PHE A 110 -19.77 -3.08 11.04
C PHE A 110 -19.03 -2.87 12.38
N PHE A 111 -17.69 -2.87 12.33
CA PHE A 111 -16.84 -2.61 13.48
C PHE A 111 -15.61 -1.79 13.07
N GLU A 112 -15.07 -1.07 14.00
CA GLU A 112 -13.77 -0.42 13.87
C GLU A 112 -12.68 -1.34 14.41
N LEU A 113 -11.62 -1.50 13.63
CA LEU A 113 -10.48 -2.32 14.04
C LEU A 113 -9.75 -1.67 15.20
N LYS A 114 -9.59 -2.41 16.30
CA LYS A 114 -8.93 -1.95 17.52
C LYS A 114 -7.79 -2.88 17.88
N ILE A 115 -6.78 -2.31 18.53
CA ILE A 115 -5.71 -3.12 19.11
C ILE A 115 -6.27 -3.85 20.31
N ASN A 116 -6.24 -5.18 20.24
CA ASN A 116 -6.71 -6.06 21.30
C ASN A 116 -5.63 -7.11 21.60
N SER A 117 -5.42 -7.37 22.87
CA SER A 117 -4.48 -8.41 23.34
C SER A 117 -5.10 -9.81 23.37
N LYS A 118 -6.42 -9.93 23.25
CA LYS A 118 -7.13 -11.23 23.30
C LYS A 118 -6.89 -12.02 22.01
N SER A 119 -6.64 -13.31 22.17
CA SER A 119 -6.42 -14.24 21.04
C SER A 119 -7.72 -14.54 20.29
N TYR A 120 -8.86 -14.44 20.95
CA TYR A 120 -10.20 -14.69 20.41
C TYR A 120 -11.24 -13.82 21.12
N GLY A 121 -12.39 -13.65 20.48
CA GLY A 121 -13.54 -12.93 21.05
C GLY A 121 -14.59 -13.87 21.64
N THR A 122 -15.30 -13.41 22.65
CA THR A 122 -16.45 -14.10 23.26
C THR A 122 -17.79 -13.54 22.77
N ASN A 123 -17.77 -12.56 21.90
CA ASN A 123 -18.90 -12.01 21.18
C ASN A 123 -18.49 -11.70 19.72
N THR A 124 -19.47 -11.46 18.84
CA THR A 124 -19.24 -11.28 17.41
C THR A 124 -18.27 -10.14 17.08
N LYS A 125 -18.39 -8.99 17.75
CA LYS A 125 -17.49 -7.84 17.47
C LYS A 125 -16.06 -8.13 17.87
N ASP A 126 -15.84 -8.73 19.03
CA ASP A 126 -14.50 -9.10 19.49
C ASP A 126 -13.90 -10.22 18.63
N ALA A 127 -14.71 -11.18 18.20
CA ALA A 127 -14.28 -12.24 17.29
C ALA A 127 -13.86 -11.68 15.92
N LEU A 128 -14.64 -10.77 15.35
CA LEU A 128 -14.31 -10.06 14.12
C LEU A 128 -13.00 -9.25 14.29
N ASN A 129 -12.90 -8.48 15.37
CA ASN A 129 -11.69 -7.70 15.65
C ASN A 129 -10.45 -8.57 15.78
N ALA A 130 -10.53 -9.68 16.52
CA ALA A 130 -9.41 -10.63 16.65
C ALA A 130 -9.02 -11.24 15.29
N GLY A 131 -10.00 -11.69 14.51
CA GLY A 131 -9.79 -12.26 13.18
C GLY A 131 -9.11 -11.29 12.22
N PHE A 132 -9.54 -10.03 12.17
CA PHE A 132 -8.92 -9.00 11.33
C PHE A 132 -7.55 -8.58 11.82
N LEU A 133 -7.36 -8.38 13.12
CA LEU A 133 -6.07 -7.99 13.69
C LEU A 133 -5.00 -9.05 13.41
N TRP A 134 -5.25 -10.28 13.84
CA TRP A 134 -4.27 -11.37 13.70
C TRP A 134 -4.17 -11.87 12.26
N GLY A 135 -5.28 -11.85 11.52
CA GLY A 135 -5.30 -12.20 10.09
C GLY A 135 -4.45 -11.25 9.26
N TYR A 136 -4.62 -9.94 9.41
CA TYR A 136 -3.81 -8.95 8.68
C TYR A 136 -2.36 -8.91 9.15
N GLN A 137 -2.09 -9.05 10.46
CA GLN A 137 -0.72 -9.22 10.94
C GLN A 137 -0.03 -10.41 10.28
N GLY A 138 -0.70 -11.56 10.24
CA GLY A 138 -0.18 -12.77 9.60
C GLY A 138 0.03 -12.58 8.09
N LEU A 139 -0.94 -12.00 7.39
CA LEU A 139 -0.88 -11.69 5.96
C LEU A 139 0.33 -10.81 5.64
N ILE A 140 0.46 -9.68 6.32
CA ILE A 140 1.54 -8.71 6.09
C ILE A 140 2.89 -9.35 6.34
N ASN A 141 3.08 -9.98 7.49
CA ASN A 141 4.36 -10.56 7.87
C ASN A 141 4.73 -11.76 6.99
N ASN A 142 3.76 -12.58 6.57
CA ASN A 142 4.01 -13.69 5.67
C ASN A 142 4.44 -13.20 4.28
N ILE A 143 3.78 -12.17 3.72
CA ILE A 143 4.17 -11.59 2.44
C ILE A 143 5.57 -10.97 2.53
N ILE A 144 5.86 -10.20 3.58
CA ILE A 144 7.20 -9.65 3.82
C ILE A 144 8.25 -10.78 3.87
N LYS A 145 8.00 -11.84 4.63
CA LYS A 145 8.90 -13.00 4.71
C LYS A 145 9.10 -13.67 3.35
N LYS A 146 8.05 -13.85 2.55
CA LYS A 146 8.14 -14.43 1.20
C LYS A 146 8.98 -13.57 0.25
N ILE A 147 8.85 -12.24 0.32
CA ILE A 147 9.61 -11.31 -0.51
C ILE A 147 11.09 -11.26 -0.07
N THR A 148 11.35 -11.23 1.24
CA THR A 148 12.68 -11.01 1.80
C THR A 148 13.44 -12.30 2.11
N GLY A 149 12.73 -13.38 2.42
CA GLY A 149 13.29 -14.62 3.00
C GLY A 149 14.22 -15.41 2.06
N ASN A 150 14.05 -15.32 0.74
CA ASN A 150 14.86 -16.01 -0.26
C ASN A 150 16.02 -15.14 -0.80
N SER A 151 16.23 -13.98 -0.22
CA SER A 151 17.19 -12.99 -0.72
C SER A 151 18.23 -12.65 0.36
N LYS A 152 19.51 -12.67 0.01
CA LYS A 152 20.58 -12.08 0.84
C LYS A 152 20.48 -10.54 0.90
N ILE A 153 19.54 -9.94 0.14
CA ILE A 153 19.34 -8.51 0.04
C ILE A 153 18.55 -8.03 1.26
N LYS A 154 19.09 -7.07 1.98
CA LYS A 154 18.37 -6.36 3.04
C LYS A 154 17.46 -5.30 2.42
N TYR A 155 16.20 -5.28 2.83
CA TYR A 155 15.21 -4.28 2.44
C TYR A 155 14.90 -3.36 3.61
N LYS A 156 14.80 -2.05 3.33
CA LYS A 156 14.15 -1.11 4.23
C LYS A 156 12.65 -1.27 4.04
N ILE A 157 11.93 -1.61 5.11
CA ILE A 157 10.47 -1.75 5.08
C ILE A 157 9.86 -0.41 5.42
N ILE A 158 8.99 0.08 4.54
CA ILE A 158 8.35 1.39 4.65
C ILE A 158 6.85 1.15 4.63
N LEU A 159 6.15 1.67 5.63
CA LEU A 159 4.71 1.62 5.74
C LEU A 159 4.13 2.99 5.39
N THR A 160 3.08 3.02 4.59
CA THR A 160 2.32 4.21 4.25
C THR A 160 0.82 3.88 4.18
N GLY A 161 -0.04 4.90 4.02
CA GLY A 161 -1.48 4.73 3.96
C GLY A 161 -2.15 4.65 5.33
N GLY A 162 -3.48 4.61 5.32
CA GLY A 162 -4.33 4.90 6.49
C GLY A 162 -4.23 3.94 7.68
N TYR A 163 -3.63 2.75 7.52
CA TYR A 163 -3.40 1.80 8.60
C TYR A 163 -1.92 1.58 8.93
N ALA A 164 -1.02 2.42 8.41
CA ALA A 164 0.41 2.29 8.64
C ALA A 164 0.76 2.35 10.13
N ASP A 165 0.30 3.39 10.84
CA ASP A 165 0.51 3.56 12.28
C ASP A 165 -0.08 2.39 13.09
N PHE A 166 -1.29 1.96 12.71
CA PHE A 166 -1.97 0.89 13.39
C PHE A 166 -1.17 -0.41 13.35
N PHE A 167 -0.63 -0.78 12.18
CA PHE A 167 0.09 -2.04 11.99
C PHE A 167 1.60 -1.96 12.28
N LYS A 168 2.21 -0.78 12.43
CA LYS A 168 3.66 -0.62 12.63
C LYS A 168 4.24 -1.59 13.66
N LYS A 169 3.63 -1.67 14.84
CA LYS A 169 4.13 -2.50 15.93
C LYS A 169 3.98 -4.01 15.72
N PHE A 170 3.18 -4.42 14.75
CA PHE A 170 2.95 -5.81 14.42
C PHE A 170 3.78 -6.30 13.23
N VAL A 171 4.42 -5.38 12.50
CA VAL A 171 5.22 -5.68 11.31
C VAL A 171 6.66 -5.97 11.72
N ILE A 172 7.19 -7.06 11.18
CA ILE A 172 8.58 -7.50 11.42
C ILE A 172 9.62 -6.57 10.76
N ASN A 173 10.89 -6.72 11.18
CA ASN A 173 12.07 -6.06 10.59
C ASN A 173 12.10 -4.53 10.75
N ASN A 174 11.57 -4.02 11.88
CA ASN A 174 11.61 -2.60 12.25
C ASN A 174 11.20 -1.64 11.12
N PRO A 175 9.93 -1.68 10.70
CA PRO A 175 9.45 -0.81 9.64
C PRO A 175 9.48 0.65 10.07
N ILE A 176 9.67 1.53 9.10
CA ILE A 176 9.45 2.96 9.28
C ILE A 176 8.09 3.35 8.70
N ILE A 177 7.52 4.45 9.18
CA ILE A 177 6.36 5.08 8.55
C ILE A 177 6.85 6.28 7.77
N ASP A 178 6.30 6.45 6.57
CA ASP A 178 6.43 7.67 5.79
C ASP A 178 5.10 7.96 5.10
N GLU A 179 4.44 9.02 5.52
CA GLU A 179 3.13 9.44 5.01
C GLU A 179 3.24 10.25 3.71
N ASN A 180 4.45 10.65 3.33
CA ASN A 180 4.72 11.50 2.18
C ASN A 180 5.17 10.73 0.92
N ILE A 181 5.15 9.41 1.01
CA ILE A 181 5.46 8.52 -0.12
C ILE A 181 4.22 8.29 -0.96
#